data_019fee1fd21e88addfe22efaf643642c
#
_entry.id   019fee1fd21e88addfe22efaf643642c
#
_cell.length_a   1.000
_cell.length_b   1.000
_cell.length_c   1.000
_cell.angle_alpha   90.00
_cell.angle_beta   90.00
_cell.angle_gamma   90.00
#
_symmetry.space_group_name_H-M   'P 1'
#
loop_
_entity.id
_entity.type
_entity.pdbx_description
1 polymer ?
#
loop_
_entity_poly.entity_id
_entity_poly.type
_entity_poly.pdbx_seq_one_letter_code
_entity_poly.pdbx_strand_id
1 'polypeptide(L)'
;MSSCHPVLTKQLNVTPQKTKVMKQGTMNILFFVLKTKLLKNGEAPVLMRITINGDYDDVRIQRSVPLNLWNAAKGCSKGRDRASVALNAYIAELHARALEKHKELVLEQALITPKLILKRVFGKDTEMRTLLGTMREGIKEMETLAGIDYSPVTINRYKNVVKKLQLLIPSY
;
A
#
# COMPACT_ATOMS: atom_id res chain seq x y z
N MET A 1 31.80 -18.72 63.12
CA MET A 1 30.51 -18.02 63.09
C MET A 1 30.47 -17.26 61.77
N SER A 2 29.99 -17.91 60.69
CA SER A 2 29.93 -17.34 59.36
C SER A 2 28.48 -17.15 58.99
N SER A 3 28.10 -15.89 58.83
CA SER A 3 26.76 -15.45 58.54
C SER A 3 26.57 -15.46 57.01
N CYS A 4 25.78 -16.42 56.47
CA CYS A 4 25.36 -16.43 55.09
C CYS A 4 24.14 -15.51 54.90
N HIS A 5 24.30 -14.48 54.07
CA HIS A 5 23.19 -13.68 53.59
C HIS A 5 22.59 -14.34 52.37
N PRO A 6 21.27 -14.52 52.25
CA PRO A 6 20.63 -15.00 51.04
C PRO A 6 20.49 -13.86 50.02
N VAL A 7 21.04 -14.09 48.83
CA VAL A 7 20.88 -13.23 47.68
C VAL A 7 19.44 -13.38 47.16
N LEU A 8 18.63 -12.32 47.28
CA LEU A 8 17.29 -12.24 46.69
C LEU A 8 17.41 -12.13 45.15
N THR A 9 17.24 -13.25 44.49
CA THR A 9 17.07 -13.28 43.03
C THR A 9 15.65 -12.78 42.69
N LYS A 10 15.52 -11.52 42.30
CA LYS A 10 14.29 -11.00 41.68
C LYS A 10 14.06 -11.75 40.36
N GLN A 11 13.13 -12.69 40.37
CA GLN A 11 12.60 -13.26 39.14
C GLN A 11 11.80 -12.19 38.43
N LEU A 12 12.33 -11.71 37.30
CA LEU A 12 11.58 -10.90 36.33
C LEU A 12 10.52 -11.81 35.67
N ASN A 13 9.29 -11.65 36.10
CA ASN A 13 8.13 -12.21 35.41
C ASN A 13 8.00 -11.55 34.04
N VAL A 14 8.69 -12.11 33.05
CA VAL A 14 8.42 -11.80 31.65
C VAL A 14 7.14 -12.53 31.28
N THR A 15 6.04 -11.84 31.31
CA THR A 15 4.76 -12.31 30.76
C THR A 15 4.99 -12.59 29.28
N PRO A 16 4.78 -13.83 28.77
CA PRO A 16 4.90 -14.10 27.36
C PRO A 16 3.82 -13.29 26.64
N GLN A 17 4.23 -12.26 25.93
CA GLN A 17 3.34 -11.61 24.98
C GLN A 17 2.91 -12.69 23.98
N LYS A 18 1.62 -13.04 24.01
CA LYS A 18 0.97 -13.88 23.01
C LYS A 18 1.25 -13.24 21.65
N THR A 19 2.27 -13.72 20.98
CA THR A 19 2.44 -13.50 19.54
C THR A 19 1.16 -14.02 18.90
N LYS A 20 0.28 -13.10 18.52
CA LYS A 20 -0.93 -13.40 17.76
C LYS A 20 -0.41 -13.92 16.42
N VAL A 21 -0.29 -15.25 16.31
CA VAL A 21 -0.06 -15.92 15.03
C VAL A 21 -1.19 -15.40 14.13
N MET A 22 -0.85 -14.53 13.20
CA MET A 22 -1.81 -14.00 12.25
C MET A 22 -2.28 -15.18 11.42
N LYS A 23 -3.51 -15.65 11.70
CA LYS A 23 -4.22 -16.57 10.81
C LYS A 23 -4.18 -15.92 9.45
N GLN A 24 -3.60 -16.60 8.46
CA GLN A 24 -3.62 -16.15 7.06
C GLN A 24 -5.08 -15.91 6.71
N GLY A 25 -5.47 -14.64 6.66
CA GLY A 25 -6.85 -14.26 6.41
C GLY A 25 -7.21 -14.56 4.96
N THR A 26 -8.43 -15.03 4.78
CA THR A 26 -8.99 -15.27 3.45
C THR A 26 -9.07 -13.94 2.71
N MET A 27 -8.33 -13.80 1.60
CA MET A 27 -8.47 -12.65 0.70
C MET A 27 -9.65 -12.90 -0.24
N ASN A 28 -10.55 -11.93 -0.32
CA ASN A 28 -11.64 -11.91 -1.29
C ASN A 28 -11.50 -10.70 -2.21
N ILE A 29 -11.70 -10.91 -3.52
CA ILE A 29 -11.64 -9.88 -4.54
C ILE A 29 -13.01 -9.79 -5.21
N LEU A 30 -13.61 -8.60 -5.22
CA LEU A 30 -14.90 -8.34 -5.82
C LEU A 30 -14.81 -7.19 -6.81
N PHE A 31 -15.37 -7.38 -8.01
CA PHE A 31 -15.60 -6.30 -8.96
C PHE A 31 -17.08 -5.92 -8.98
N PHE A 32 -17.37 -4.63 -8.90
CA PHE A 32 -18.73 -4.11 -8.88
C PHE A 32 -18.83 -2.73 -9.53
N VAL A 33 -20.04 -2.27 -9.80
CA VAL A 33 -20.31 -0.96 -10.41
C VAL A 33 -21.06 -0.04 -9.44
N LEU A 34 -20.74 1.25 -9.48
CA LEU A 34 -21.48 2.27 -8.74
C LEU A 34 -22.69 2.73 -9.55
N LYS A 35 -23.87 2.20 -9.21
CA LYS A 35 -25.14 2.55 -9.85
C LYS A 35 -25.57 4.00 -9.58
N THR A 36 -25.15 4.56 -8.45
CA THR A 36 -25.53 5.91 -7.99
C THR A 36 -24.68 7.04 -8.57
N LYS A 37 -23.54 6.72 -9.17
CA LYS A 37 -22.59 7.70 -9.73
C LYS A 37 -22.27 7.38 -11.18
N LEU A 38 -23.26 7.57 -12.04
CA LEU A 38 -23.05 7.39 -13.48
C LEU A 38 -22.14 8.51 -14.04
N LEU A 39 -21.36 8.14 -15.05
CA LEU A 39 -20.57 9.06 -15.84
C LEU A 39 -21.47 9.91 -16.76
N LYS A 40 -20.92 10.97 -17.34
CA LYS A 40 -21.66 11.83 -18.29
C LYS A 40 -22.22 11.10 -19.50
N ASN A 41 -21.59 9.98 -19.88
CA ASN A 41 -22.04 9.09 -20.97
C ASN A 41 -23.10 8.04 -20.54
N GLY A 42 -23.59 8.10 -19.28
CA GLY A 42 -24.59 7.15 -18.76
C GLY A 42 -24.03 5.81 -18.31
N GLU A 43 -22.72 5.58 -18.42
CA GLU A 43 -22.08 4.34 -17.98
C GLU A 43 -21.77 4.38 -16.48
N ALA A 44 -21.73 3.20 -15.87
CA ALA A 44 -21.33 3.05 -14.47
C ALA A 44 -19.82 2.77 -14.35
N PRO A 45 -19.11 3.46 -13.48
CA PRO A 45 -17.71 3.16 -13.21
C PRO A 45 -17.56 1.81 -12.51
N VAL A 46 -16.56 1.03 -12.93
CA VAL A 46 -16.22 -0.26 -12.32
C VAL A 46 -15.19 -0.05 -11.20
N LEU A 47 -15.42 -0.71 -10.07
CA LEU A 47 -14.55 -0.71 -8.91
C LEU A 47 -14.09 -2.13 -8.60
N MET A 48 -12.89 -2.21 -8.02
CA MET A 48 -12.32 -3.41 -7.44
C MET A 48 -12.27 -3.24 -5.93
N ARG A 49 -12.81 -4.21 -5.19
CA ARG A 49 -12.74 -4.32 -3.72
C ARG A 49 -11.85 -5.48 -3.34
N ILE A 50 -10.93 -5.25 -2.43
CA ILE A 50 -10.18 -6.31 -1.77
C ILE A 50 -10.60 -6.34 -0.30
N THR A 51 -10.96 -7.52 0.19
CA THR A 51 -11.33 -7.75 1.59
C THR A 51 -10.35 -8.75 2.21
N ILE A 52 -9.80 -8.43 3.37
CA ILE A 52 -8.88 -9.27 4.14
C ILE A 52 -9.28 -9.20 5.60
N ASN A 53 -9.58 -10.33 6.23
CA ASN A 53 -9.95 -10.40 7.65
C ASN A 53 -11.13 -9.49 8.06
N GLY A 54 -12.02 -9.15 7.14
CA GLY A 54 -13.15 -8.25 7.36
C GLY A 54 -12.88 -6.78 7.03
N ASP A 55 -11.61 -6.37 6.94
CA ASP A 55 -11.24 -5.05 6.43
C ASP A 55 -11.29 -5.02 4.91
N TYR A 56 -11.73 -3.92 4.32
CA TYR A 56 -11.78 -3.77 2.87
C TYR A 56 -11.30 -2.39 2.42
N ASP A 57 -10.85 -2.32 1.18
CA ASP A 57 -10.56 -1.07 0.48
C ASP A 57 -10.99 -1.18 -0.99
N ASP A 58 -11.41 -0.05 -1.56
CA ASP A 58 -11.99 0.05 -2.89
C ASP A 58 -11.16 0.95 -3.78
N VAL A 59 -10.98 0.53 -5.03
CA VAL A 59 -10.33 1.37 -6.03
C VAL A 59 -11.11 1.38 -7.34
N ARG A 60 -11.20 2.53 -7.98
CA ARG A 60 -11.76 2.66 -9.32
C ARG A 60 -10.74 2.17 -10.34
N ILE A 61 -11.10 1.19 -11.19
CA ILE A 61 -10.20 0.62 -12.20
C ILE A 61 -10.12 1.44 -13.51
N GLN A 62 -10.66 2.65 -13.51
CA GLN A 62 -10.68 3.57 -14.65
C GLN A 62 -11.35 2.99 -15.90
N ARG A 63 -12.30 2.10 -15.71
CA ARG A 63 -13.15 1.53 -16.74
C ARG A 63 -14.60 1.72 -16.35
N SER A 64 -15.46 1.77 -17.36
CA SER A 64 -16.91 1.91 -17.20
C SER A 64 -17.64 0.91 -18.09
N VAL A 65 -18.90 0.68 -17.75
CA VAL A 65 -19.75 -0.26 -18.50
C VAL A 65 -21.20 0.20 -18.39
N PRO A 66 -22.02 0.04 -19.46
CA PRO A 66 -23.46 0.22 -19.38
C PRO A 66 -24.08 -0.71 -18.35
N LEU A 67 -24.98 -0.19 -17.50
CA LEU A 67 -25.59 -0.96 -16.40
C LEU A 67 -26.30 -2.25 -16.87
N ASN A 68 -26.95 -2.21 -18.02
CA ASN A 68 -27.66 -3.34 -18.62
C ASN A 68 -26.70 -4.50 -19.01
N LEU A 69 -25.44 -4.20 -19.29
CA LEU A 69 -24.42 -5.18 -19.65
C LEU A 69 -23.65 -5.73 -18.44
N TRP A 70 -23.85 -5.20 -17.24
CA TRP A 70 -23.15 -5.68 -16.05
C TRP A 70 -23.79 -6.90 -15.43
N ASN A 71 -23.00 -7.92 -15.12
CA ASN A 71 -23.39 -9.09 -14.33
C ASN A 71 -22.85 -8.95 -12.90
N ALA A 72 -23.71 -8.54 -11.96
CA ALA A 72 -23.30 -8.34 -10.57
C ALA A 72 -22.89 -9.65 -9.87
N ALA A 73 -23.47 -10.78 -10.24
CA ALA A 73 -23.13 -12.07 -9.62
C ALA A 73 -21.73 -12.57 -10.03
N LYS A 74 -21.33 -12.30 -11.29
CA LYS A 74 -20.02 -12.72 -11.81
C LYS A 74 -18.96 -11.63 -11.73
N GLY A 75 -19.34 -10.37 -11.44
CA GLY A 75 -18.41 -9.23 -11.43
C GLY A 75 -17.78 -8.93 -12.80
N CYS A 76 -18.50 -9.16 -13.90
CA CYS A 76 -18.01 -8.99 -15.26
C CYS A 76 -19.10 -8.47 -16.21
N SER A 77 -18.72 -8.04 -17.41
CA SER A 77 -19.67 -7.67 -18.47
C SER A 77 -20.27 -8.89 -19.15
N LYS A 78 -21.58 -8.83 -19.46
CA LYS A 78 -22.33 -9.85 -20.25
C LYS A 78 -22.16 -9.66 -21.76
N GLY A 79 -21.70 -8.46 -22.20
CA GLY A 79 -21.57 -8.11 -23.59
C GLY A 79 -20.58 -9.02 -24.32
N ARG A 80 -20.79 -9.19 -25.61
CA ARG A 80 -19.90 -9.93 -26.55
C ARG A 80 -19.14 -8.97 -27.47
N ASP A 81 -19.39 -7.69 -27.33
CA ASP A 81 -18.71 -6.63 -28.07
C ASP A 81 -17.24 -6.52 -27.65
N ARG A 82 -16.44 -5.94 -28.53
CA ARG A 82 -14.98 -5.77 -28.27
C ARG A 82 -14.66 -5.06 -26.95
N ALA A 83 -15.48 -4.08 -26.57
CA ALA A 83 -15.29 -3.33 -25.33
C ALA A 83 -15.53 -4.21 -24.10
N SER A 84 -16.61 -5.01 -24.09
CA SER A 84 -16.92 -5.96 -23.01
C SER A 84 -15.89 -7.06 -22.88
N VAL A 85 -15.40 -7.60 -24.00
CA VAL A 85 -14.32 -8.61 -23.98
C VAL A 85 -13.03 -8.02 -23.41
N ALA A 86 -12.63 -6.82 -23.85
CA ALA A 86 -11.45 -6.12 -23.34
C ALA A 86 -11.59 -5.78 -21.84
N LEU A 87 -12.77 -5.37 -21.39
CA LEU A 87 -13.04 -5.12 -19.96
C LEU A 87 -12.90 -6.40 -19.14
N ASN A 88 -13.46 -7.51 -19.61
CA ASN A 88 -13.39 -8.79 -18.90
C ASN A 88 -11.94 -9.33 -18.84
N ALA A 89 -11.17 -9.19 -19.91
CA ALA A 89 -9.75 -9.53 -19.92
C ALA A 89 -8.96 -8.69 -18.90
N TYR A 90 -9.22 -7.39 -18.84
CA TYR A 90 -8.60 -6.51 -17.87
C TYR A 90 -8.98 -6.84 -16.42
N ILE A 91 -10.23 -7.19 -16.14
CA ILE A 91 -10.69 -7.67 -14.84
C ILE A 91 -9.94 -8.95 -14.43
N ALA A 92 -9.81 -9.91 -15.36
CA ALA A 92 -9.07 -11.15 -15.12
C ALA A 92 -7.58 -10.89 -14.82
N GLU A 93 -6.94 -9.98 -15.55
CA GLU A 93 -5.57 -9.56 -15.34
C GLU A 93 -5.38 -8.93 -13.94
N LEU A 94 -6.26 -8.00 -13.55
CA LEU A 94 -6.20 -7.37 -12.23
C LEU A 94 -6.41 -8.38 -11.10
N HIS A 95 -7.32 -9.34 -11.30
CA HIS A 95 -7.54 -10.42 -10.33
C HIS A 95 -6.29 -11.27 -10.15
N ALA A 96 -5.65 -11.71 -11.24
CA ALA A 96 -4.42 -12.50 -11.21
C ALA A 96 -3.27 -11.72 -10.54
N ARG A 97 -3.08 -10.45 -10.91
CA ARG A 97 -2.07 -9.55 -10.34
C ARG A 97 -2.27 -9.36 -8.83
N ALA A 98 -3.51 -9.22 -8.37
CA ALA A 98 -3.79 -9.07 -6.93
C ALA A 98 -3.45 -10.34 -6.14
N LEU A 99 -3.73 -11.52 -6.69
CA LEU A 99 -3.34 -12.80 -6.09
C LEU A 99 -1.82 -12.96 -6.02
N GLU A 100 -1.10 -12.55 -7.06
CA GLU A 100 0.36 -12.57 -7.11
C GLU A 100 0.95 -11.65 -6.03
N LYS A 101 0.49 -10.40 -5.97
CA LYS A 101 0.96 -9.44 -4.94
C LYS A 101 0.61 -9.87 -3.52
N HIS A 102 -0.50 -10.54 -3.32
CA HIS A 102 -0.81 -11.14 -2.02
C HIS A 102 0.20 -12.25 -1.66
N LYS A 103 0.53 -13.16 -2.60
CA LYS A 103 1.54 -14.20 -2.37
C LYS A 103 2.92 -13.62 -2.04
N GLU A 104 3.35 -12.59 -2.77
CA GLU A 104 4.60 -11.88 -2.49
C GLU A 104 4.63 -11.34 -1.04
N LEU A 105 3.56 -10.67 -0.60
CA LEU A 105 3.45 -10.12 0.76
C LEU A 105 3.46 -11.21 1.83
N VAL A 106 2.85 -12.38 1.57
CA VAL A 106 2.91 -13.53 2.46
C VAL A 106 4.34 -14.03 2.62
N LEU A 107 5.10 -14.13 1.52
CA LEU A 107 6.49 -14.55 1.53
C LEU A 107 7.41 -13.53 2.24
N GLU A 108 7.13 -12.25 2.08
CA GLU A 108 7.84 -11.16 2.77
C GLU A 108 7.51 -11.08 4.27
N GLN A 109 6.55 -11.87 4.77
CA GLN A 109 6.03 -11.80 6.14
C GLN A 109 5.54 -10.39 6.52
N ALA A 110 5.15 -9.59 5.53
CA ALA A 110 4.68 -8.23 5.71
C ALA A 110 3.27 -8.20 6.31
N LEU A 111 2.91 -7.06 6.95
CA LEU A 111 1.55 -6.84 7.38
C LEU A 111 0.64 -6.68 6.16
N ILE A 112 -0.20 -7.68 5.90
CA ILE A 112 -1.07 -7.73 4.74
C ILE A 112 -2.34 -6.92 5.02
N THR A 113 -2.52 -5.80 4.29
CA THR A 113 -3.72 -4.97 4.34
C THR A 113 -4.30 -4.80 2.93
N PRO A 114 -5.64 -4.63 2.80
CA PRO A 114 -6.27 -4.40 1.49
C PRO A 114 -5.64 -3.22 0.75
N LYS A 115 -5.39 -2.14 1.47
CA LYS A 115 -4.76 -0.91 0.95
C LYS A 115 -3.37 -1.15 0.38
N LEU A 116 -2.55 -1.98 1.05
CA LEU A 116 -1.19 -2.29 0.58
C LEU A 116 -1.22 -3.10 -0.72
N ILE A 117 -2.13 -4.10 -0.81
CA ILE A 117 -2.28 -4.88 -2.03
C ILE A 117 -2.74 -3.99 -3.19
N LEU A 118 -3.78 -3.16 -3.00
CA LEU A 118 -4.24 -2.24 -4.04
C LEU A 118 -3.12 -1.30 -4.49
N LYS A 119 -2.31 -0.81 -3.55
CA LYS A 119 -1.17 0.05 -3.85
C LYS A 119 -0.15 -0.67 -4.74
N ARG A 120 0.20 -1.94 -4.46
CA ARG A 120 1.12 -2.74 -5.28
C ARG A 120 0.52 -3.14 -6.65
N VAL A 121 -0.77 -3.47 -6.70
CA VAL A 121 -1.47 -3.85 -7.94
C VAL A 121 -1.48 -2.71 -8.95
N PHE A 122 -1.74 -1.47 -8.50
CA PHE A 122 -1.85 -0.30 -9.37
C PHE A 122 -0.54 0.45 -9.59
N GLY A 123 0.60 -0.11 -9.11
CA GLY A 123 1.91 0.51 -9.26
C GLY A 123 2.00 1.89 -8.56
N LYS A 124 1.07 2.16 -7.63
CA LYS A 124 1.18 3.30 -6.73
C LYS A 124 2.12 2.95 -5.56
N ASP A 125 3.06 2.07 -5.78
CA ASP A 125 4.31 2.07 -5.06
C ASP A 125 5.01 3.38 -5.41
N THR A 126 4.42 4.49 -4.95
CA THR A 126 5.28 5.56 -4.51
C THR A 126 6.21 4.85 -3.54
N GLU A 127 7.46 4.61 -3.96
CA GLU A 127 8.54 4.37 -3.03
C GLU A 127 8.18 5.15 -1.80
N MET A 128 8.19 4.51 -0.63
CA MET A 128 7.91 5.26 0.59
C MET A 128 8.93 6.39 0.55
N ARG A 129 8.49 7.56 0.05
CA ARG A 129 9.35 8.74 0.01
C ARG A 129 9.60 9.05 1.46
N THR A 130 10.69 8.51 1.95
CA THR A 130 11.14 8.84 3.29
C THR A 130 11.41 10.33 3.28
N LEU A 131 11.06 11.02 4.34
CA LEU A 131 11.35 12.45 4.48
C LEU A 131 12.80 12.76 4.06
N LEU A 132 13.74 11.95 4.49
CA LEU A 132 15.15 12.08 4.13
C LEU A 132 15.43 11.85 2.64
N GLY A 133 14.73 10.90 2.01
CA GLY A 133 14.82 10.65 0.56
C GLY A 133 14.34 11.86 -0.24
N THR A 134 13.15 12.37 0.05
CA THR A 134 12.59 13.55 -0.61
C THR A 134 13.47 14.79 -0.42
N MET A 135 14.02 15.00 0.80
CA MET A 135 14.93 16.12 1.05
C MET A 135 16.24 16.00 0.27
N ARG A 136 16.80 14.79 0.12
CA ARG A 136 18.03 14.57 -0.68
C ARG A 136 17.78 14.82 -2.17
N GLU A 137 16.64 14.38 -2.70
CA GLU A 137 16.26 14.66 -4.10
C GLU A 137 16.12 16.17 -4.32
N GLY A 138 15.40 16.90 -3.45
CA GLY A 138 15.29 18.35 -3.55
C GLY A 138 16.64 19.08 -3.42
N ILE A 139 17.56 18.61 -2.56
CA ILE A 139 18.91 19.19 -2.48
C ILE A 139 19.67 18.94 -3.78
N LYS A 140 19.56 17.77 -4.39
CA LYS A 140 20.20 17.47 -5.68
C LYS A 140 19.69 18.38 -6.80
N GLU A 141 18.39 18.65 -6.83
CA GLU A 141 17.81 19.63 -7.77
C GLU A 141 18.34 21.04 -7.51
N MET A 142 18.44 21.49 -6.24
CA MET A 142 19.04 22.79 -5.90
C MET A 142 20.52 22.89 -6.31
N GLU A 143 21.27 21.78 -6.25
CA GLU A 143 22.67 21.73 -6.69
C GLU A 143 22.81 21.97 -8.20
N THR A 144 21.86 21.49 -9.02
CA THR A 144 21.86 21.75 -10.48
C THR A 144 21.61 23.21 -10.83
N LEU A 145 20.93 23.95 -9.92
CA LEU A 145 20.60 25.37 -10.07
C LEU A 145 21.48 26.27 -9.20
N ALA A 146 22.59 25.73 -8.68
CA ALA A 146 23.51 26.48 -7.84
C ALA A 146 24.17 27.64 -8.61
N GLY A 147 24.11 28.83 -8.04
CA GLY A 147 24.62 30.06 -8.65
C GLY A 147 23.66 30.76 -9.62
N ILE A 148 22.52 30.15 -9.96
CA ILE A 148 21.42 30.74 -10.74
C ILE A 148 20.30 31.13 -9.78
N ASP A 149 19.62 30.13 -9.21
CA ASP A 149 18.45 30.36 -8.34
C ASP A 149 18.78 30.12 -6.85
N TYR A 150 19.80 29.33 -6.54
CA TYR A 150 20.18 29.01 -5.17
C TYR A 150 21.63 29.35 -4.84
N SER A 151 21.81 30.04 -3.71
CA SER A 151 23.15 30.30 -3.16
C SER A 151 23.77 28.99 -2.61
N PRO A 152 25.09 28.75 -2.81
CA PRO A 152 25.78 27.60 -2.22
C PRO A 152 25.64 27.52 -0.69
N VAL A 153 25.51 28.67 -0.02
CA VAL A 153 25.30 28.75 1.43
C VAL A 153 23.92 28.17 1.79
N THR A 154 22.90 28.45 0.99
CA THR A 154 21.55 27.91 1.20
C THR A 154 21.55 26.40 1.06
N ILE A 155 22.17 25.86 0.01
CA ILE A 155 22.28 24.40 -0.22
C ILE A 155 22.98 23.72 0.96
N ASN A 156 24.06 24.28 1.48
CA ASN A 156 24.76 23.75 2.63
C ASN A 156 23.92 23.76 3.91
N ARG A 157 23.06 24.75 4.11
CA ARG A 157 22.11 24.79 5.23
C ARG A 157 21.13 23.61 5.14
N TYR A 158 20.55 23.32 3.98
CA TYR A 158 19.68 22.17 3.78
C TYR A 158 20.41 20.83 4.01
N LYS A 159 21.63 20.66 3.51
CA LYS A 159 22.47 19.48 3.79
C LYS A 159 22.68 19.27 5.30
N ASN A 160 22.94 20.33 6.04
CA ASN A 160 23.12 20.25 7.49
C ASN A 160 21.83 19.86 8.22
N VAL A 161 20.67 20.32 7.75
CA VAL A 161 19.36 19.89 8.29
C VAL A 161 19.17 18.39 8.08
N VAL A 162 19.44 17.86 6.87
CA VAL A 162 19.36 16.43 6.59
C VAL A 162 20.27 15.61 7.50
N LYS A 163 21.52 16.07 7.70
CA LYS A 163 22.47 15.41 8.64
C LYS A 163 21.93 15.37 10.07
N LYS A 164 21.37 16.46 10.56
CA LYS A 164 20.77 16.52 11.91
C LYS A 164 19.54 15.60 12.03
N LEU A 165 18.68 15.57 11.01
CA LEU A 165 17.51 14.68 10.98
C LEU A 165 17.93 13.21 10.97
N GLN A 166 19.01 12.84 10.27
CA GLN A 166 19.53 11.47 10.29
C GLN A 166 19.95 11.01 11.69
N LEU A 167 20.47 11.92 12.53
CA LEU A 167 20.84 11.60 13.90
C LEU A 167 19.62 11.42 14.83
N LEU A 168 18.47 12.03 14.48
CA LEU A 168 17.24 11.95 15.27
C LEU A 168 16.37 10.76 14.90
N ILE A 169 16.51 10.22 13.67
CA ILE A 169 15.74 9.07 13.21
C ILE A 169 16.58 7.82 13.48
N PRO A 170 16.22 6.99 14.48
CA PRO A 170 16.93 5.74 14.71
C PRO A 170 16.84 4.87 13.45
N SER A 171 17.97 4.29 13.06
CA SER A 171 18.02 3.31 11.97
C SER A 171 17.28 2.06 12.44
N TYR A 172 16.07 1.84 11.91
CA TYR A 172 15.34 0.58 12.05
C TYR A 172 15.76 -0.36 10.94
#